data_a5ec9e477e4c55b53d305faa887eee54
#
_entry.id   a5ec9e477e4c55b53d305faa887eee54
#
_cell.length_a   1.000
_cell.length_b   1.000
_cell.length_c   1.000
_cell.angle_alpha   90.00
_cell.angle_beta   90.00
_cell.angle_gamma   90.00
#
_symmetry.space_group_name_H-M   'P 1'
#
loop_
_entity.id
_entity.type
_entity.pdbx_description
1 polymer ?
#
loop_
_entity_poly.entity_id
_entity_poly.type
_entity_poly.pdbx_seq_one_letter_code
_entity_poly.pdbx_strand_id
1 'polypeptide(L)'
;CVVPATHKVTLGTIVDLIESFKESRKTLACPHMEKDGFEKKLYSTYLSYLPEDGFSYELKMNKDDRGSFTEFLRTSDYGQVSVNVSRPHIVKGNHWHHTKNEKFLVVKGTGVIRFRKVDEDKVIEYKVSGEKLEVVDIPCGYTHNIENVGDDDMVKVMWANEPVDKAKPEPYFLKG
;
A
#
# COMPACT_ATOMS: atom_id res chain seq x y z
N CYS A 1 31.85 11.85 28.86
CA CYS A 1 30.85 11.13 28.06
C CYS A 1 31.38 11.04 26.61
N VAL A 2 31.44 9.87 26.04
CA VAL A 2 31.84 9.67 24.63
C VAL A 2 30.59 9.42 23.80
N VAL A 3 30.40 10.21 22.73
CA VAL A 3 29.33 9.97 21.74
C VAL A 3 29.87 8.97 20.70
N PRO A 4 29.44 7.71 20.71
CA PRO A 4 30.09 6.66 19.91
C PRO A 4 29.77 6.74 18.40
N ALA A 5 28.70 7.46 18.03
CA ALA A 5 28.31 7.64 16.65
C ALA A 5 27.83 9.08 16.39
N THR A 6 28.36 9.70 15.36
CA THR A 6 28.00 11.06 14.93
C THR A 6 27.70 11.07 13.45
N HIS A 7 26.85 12.02 13.04
CA HIS A 7 26.52 12.30 11.63
C HIS A 7 26.92 13.72 11.30
N LYS A 8 27.62 13.90 10.19
CA LYS A 8 27.96 15.23 9.68
C LYS A 8 26.87 15.68 8.70
N VAL A 9 26.04 16.62 9.13
CA VAL A 9 24.91 17.15 8.34
C VAL A 9 24.86 18.67 8.46
N THR A 10 24.26 19.33 7.48
CA THR A 10 24.02 20.78 7.52
C THR A 10 22.75 21.09 8.31
N LEU A 11 22.65 22.31 8.84
CA LEU A 11 21.41 22.76 9.48
C LEU A 11 20.23 22.77 8.49
N GLY A 12 20.47 23.15 7.23
CA GLY A 12 19.45 23.10 6.17
C GLY A 12 18.89 21.70 6.00
N THR A 13 19.74 20.67 5.90
CA THR A 13 19.31 19.27 5.81
C THR A 13 18.41 18.85 7.00
N ILE A 14 18.75 19.31 8.21
CA ILE A 14 17.91 18.99 9.39
C ILE A 14 16.53 19.62 9.27
N VAL A 15 16.46 20.88 8.86
CA VAL A 15 15.19 21.62 8.66
C VAL A 15 14.35 20.91 7.59
N ASP A 16 14.93 20.64 6.42
CA ASP A 16 14.24 19.99 5.31
C ASP A 16 13.65 18.62 5.72
N LEU A 17 14.42 17.83 6.47
CA LEU A 17 13.97 16.53 6.98
C LEU A 17 12.82 16.67 7.97
N ILE A 18 12.91 17.60 8.94
CA ILE A 18 11.84 17.81 9.92
C ILE A 18 10.55 18.27 9.22
N GLU A 19 10.64 19.16 8.25
CA GLU A 19 9.49 19.59 7.45
C GLU A 19 8.90 18.41 6.65
N SER A 20 9.74 17.56 6.04
CA SER A 20 9.30 16.37 5.34
C SER A 20 8.58 15.38 6.27
N PHE A 21 9.04 15.21 7.52
CA PHE A 21 8.39 14.36 8.52
C PHE A 21 7.00 14.88 8.89
N LYS A 22 6.84 16.18 9.00
CA LYS A 22 5.54 16.82 9.25
C LYS A 22 4.58 16.54 8.08
N GLU A 23 5.05 16.70 6.85
CA GLU A 23 4.24 16.45 5.64
C GLU A 23 3.99 14.97 5.37
N SER A 24 4.83 14.06 5.89
CA SER A 24 4.71 12.61 5.68
C SER A 24 3.35 12.05 6.08
N ARG A 25 2.69 12.64 7.08
CA ARG A 25 1.35 12.25 7.52
C ARG A 25 0.24 12.59 6.52
N LYS A 26 0.47 13.57 5.64
CA LYS A 26 -0.45 13.94 4.56
C LYS A 26 -0.12 13.20 3.28
N THR A 27 1.17 13.09 2.96
CA THR A 27 1.66 12.41 1.75
C THR A 27 1.70 10.90 1.88
N LEU A 28 1.63 10.40 3.13
CA LEU A 28 1.82 9.00 3.52
C LEU A 28 3.23 8.46 3.22
N ALA A 29 4.16 9.36 2.87
CA ALA A 29 5.55 9.02 2.56
C ALA A 29 6.29 8.57 3.81
N CYS A 30 6.83 7.37 3.78
CA CYS A 30 7.70 6.87 4.84
C CYS A 30 9.10 7.47 4.66
N PRO A 31 9.71 8.06 5.69
CA PRO A 31 11.10 8.47 5.66
C PRO A 31 12.06 7.29 5.38
N HIS A 32 13.26 7.58 4.91
CA HIS A 32 14.26 6.52 4.71
C HIS A 32 14.69 5.89 6.05
N MET A 33 14.49 4.58 6.15
CA MET A 33 14.74 3.80 7.37
C MET A 33 16.02 2.97 7.30
N GLU A 34 17.06 3.49 6.65
CA GLU A 34 18.35 2.83 6.57
C GLU A 34 18.90 2.51 7.96
N LYS A 35 19.47 1.32 8.10
CA LYS A 35 20.08 0.90 9.36
C LYS A 35 21.19 1.90 9.75
N ASP A 36 21.13 2.41 10.97
CA ASP A 36 22.05 3.43 11.50
C ASP A 36 22.06 4.79 10.77
N GLY A 37 21.16 4.99 9.81
CA GLY A 37 21.00 6.23 9.06
C GLY A 37 20.59 7.42 9.94
N PHE A 38 21.06 8.63 9.56
CA PHE A 38 20.73 9.87 10.26
C PHE A 38 19.24 10.17 10.24
N GLU A 39 18.60 10.03 9.08
CA GLU A 39 17.17 10.33 8.89
C GLU A 39 16.29 9.48 9.82
N LYS A 40 16.57 8.16 9.91
CA LYS A 40 15.88 7.26 10.83
C LYS A 40 15.98 7.71 12.30
N LYS A 41 17.18 8.11 12.74
CA LYS A 41 17.42 8.57 14.11
C LYS A 41 16.70 9.90 14.37
N LEU A 42 16.77 10.83 13.42
CA LEU A 42 16.09 12.11 13.50
C LEU A 42 14.56 11.93 13.52
N TYR A 43 14.03 11.02 12.69
CA TYR A 43 12.60 10.73 12.68
C TYR A 43 12.12 10.11 14.00
N SER A 44 12.89 9.20 14.58
CA SER A 44 12.57 8.64 15.90
C SER A 44 12.54 9.73 16.99
N THR A 45 13.46 10.67 16.93
CA THR A 45 13.47 11.84 17.81
C THR A 45 12.27 12.74 17.55
N TYR A 46 11.98 13.06 16.28
CA TYR A 46 10.79 13.84 15.90
C TYR A 46 9.50 13.25 16.47
N LEU A 47 9.31 11.92 16.34
CA LEU A 47 8.12 11.25 16.87
C LEU A 47 8.04 11.37 18.40
N SER A 48 9.17 11.32 19.12
CA SER A 48 9.19 11.43 20.59
C SER A 48 8.83 12.82 21.11
N TYR A 49 8.88 13.85 20.27
CA TYR A 49 8.50 15.22 20.59
C TYR A 49 7.08 15.60 20.15
N LEU A 50 6.34 14.66 19.56
CA LEU A 50 4.93 14.91 19.27
C LEU A 50 4.11 15.01 20.57
N PRO A 51 3.10 15.88 20.62
CA PRO A 51 2.19 15.93 21.75
C PRO A 51 1.39 14.62 21.87
N GLU A 52 0.86 14.31 23.05
CA GLU A 52 0.15 13.05 23.33
C GLU A 52 -1.04 12.80 22.38
N ASP A 53 -1.74 13.84 21.96
CA ASP A 53 -2.82 13.80 20.98
C ASP A 53 -2.34 13.79 19.52
N GLY A 54 -1.05 13.95 19.30
CA GLY A 54 -0.40 14.00 18.00
C GLY A 54 0.05 12.65 17.43
N PHE A 55 -0.18 11.52 18.11
CA PHE A 55 0.30 10.21 17.62
C PHE A 55 -0.61 9.58 16.56
N SER A 56 -1.86 10.01 16.47
CA SER A 56 -2.81 9.52 15.46
C SER A 56 -3.10 10.57 14.39
N TYR A 57 -3.45 10.11 13.20
CA TYR A 57 -3.93 10.94 12.11
C TYR A 57 -4.90 10.17 11.23
N GLU A 58 -5.89 10.87 10.70
CA GLU A 58 -6.90 10.27 9.84
C GLU A 58 -6.38 10.05 8.42
N LEU A 59 -6.80 8.95 7.83
CA LEU A 59 -6.51 8.63 6.44
C LEU A 59 -7.68 9.04 5.54
N LYS A 60 -7.35 9.50 4.35
CA LYS A 60 -8.35 9.76 3.31
C LYS A 60 -8.90 8.46 2.76
N MET A 61 -10.11 8.11 3.14
CA MET A 61 -10.84 6.98 2.58
C MET A 61 -11.50 7.37 1.25
N ASN A 62 -11.11 6.72 0.16
CA ASN A 62 -11.82 6.86 -1.12
C ASN A 62 -12.94 5.82 -1.11
N LYS A 63 -14.19 6.28 -0.96
CA LYS A 63 -15.40 5.45 -0.84
C LYS A 63 -16.27 5.56 -2.09
N ASP A 64 -16.84 4.45 -2.54
CA ASP A 64 -17.88 4.36 -3.56
C ASP A 64 -18.86 3.23 -3.24
N ASP A 65 -19.79 2.91 -4.15
CA ASP A 65 -20.80 1.85 -3.96
C ASP A 65 -20.19 0.45 -3.85
N ARG A 66 -18.96 0.26 -4.26
CA ARG A 66 -18.24 -1.01 -4.20
C ARG A 66 -17.50 -1.23 -2.88
N GLY A 67 -17.37 -0.19 -2.04
CA GLY A 67 -16.65 -0.22 -0.78
C GLY A 67 -15.65 0.93 -0.65
N SER A 68 -14.42 0.65 -0.22
CA SER A 68 -13.39 1.70 -0.06
C SER A 68 -12.01 1.25 -0.50
N PHE A 69 -11.16 2.26 -0.79
CA PHE A 69 -9.73 2.13 -0.99
C PHE A 69 -9.03 3.19 -0.13
N THR A 70 -8.12 2.74 0.73
CA THR A 70 -7.40 3.62 1.66
C THR A 70 -5.92 3.28 1.65
N GLU A 71 -5.12 4.17 1.11
CA GLU A 71 -3.66 4.09 1.20
C GLU A 71 -3.23 4.55 2.59
N PHE A 72 -2.24 3.86 3.22
CA PHE A 72 -1.74 4.29 4.52
C PHE A 72 -0.21 4.38 4.60
N LEU A 73 0.50 3.84 3.63
CA LEU A 73 1.96 3.89 3.59
C LEU A 73 2.44 3.97 2.14
N ARG A 74 3.37 4.89 1.90
CA ARG A 74 4.08 5.04 0.63
C ARG A 74 5.58 5.10 0.92
N THR A 75 6.37 4.39 0.13
CA THR A 75 7.83 4.45 0.19
C THR A 75 8.38 4.84 -1.17
N SER A 76 9.56 5.47 -1.21
CA SER A 76 10.22 5.82 -2.45
C SER A 76 10.65 4.59 -3.25
N ASP A 77 11.10 3.53 -2.55
CA ASP A 77 11.80 2.40 -3.16
C ASP A 77 10.98 1.11 -3.16
N TYR A 78 9.97 1.00 -2.29
CA TYR A 78 9.23 -0.24 -2.04
C TYR A 78 7.72 -0.11 -2.30
N GLY A 79 7.30 0.95 -3.01
CA GLY A 79 5.92 1.12 -3.43
C GLY A 79 4.98 1.59 -2.32
N GLN A 80 3.75 1.09 -2.35
CA GLN A 80 2.69 1.53 -1.43
C GLN A 80 1.94 0.35 -0.80
N VAL A 81 1.36 0.59 0.37
CA VAL A 81 0.44 -0.33 1.04
C VAL A 81 -0.91 0.34 1.22
N SER A 82 -1.98 -0.40 0.94
CA SER A 82 -3.35 0.08 1.06
C SER A 82 -4.28 -0.97 1.66
N VAL A 83 -5.38 -0.49 2.26
CA VAL A 83 -6.49 -1.31 2.72
C VAL A 83 -7.68 -1.10 1.80
N ASN A 84 -8.26 -2.20 1.33
CA ASN A 84 -9.44 -2.21 0.49
C ASN A 84 -10.58 -2.93 1.20
N VAL A 85 -11.74 -2.29 1.24
CA VAL A 85 -12.98 -2.92 1.66
C VAL A 85 -13.84 -3.15 0.43
N SER A 86 -14.31 -4.37 0.21
CA SER A 86 -15.24 -4.73 -0.87
C SER A 86 -16.55 -5.21 -0.28
N ARG A 87 -17.66 -4.59 -0.69
CA ARG A 87 -18.99 -5.02 -0.30
C ARG A 87 -19.31 -6.43 -0.84
N PRO A 88 -20.32 -7.13 -0.30
CA PRO A 88 -20.75 -8.42 -0.80
C PRO A 88 -20.97 -8.45 -2.32
N HIS A 89 -20.53 -9.51 -2.96
CA HIS A 89 -20.70 -9.79 -4.40
C HIS A 89 -20.10 -8.75 -5.35
N ILE A 90 -19.20 -7.90 -4.85
CA ILE A 90 -18.50 -6.91 -5.67
C ILE A 90 -17.22 -7.49 -6.27
N VAL A 91 -17.04 -7.26 -7.58
CA VAL A 91 -15.81 -7.53 -8.32
C VAL A 91 -15.02 -6.23 -8.50
N LYS A 92 -13.73 -6.24 -8.13
CA LYS A 92 -12.79 -5.15 -8.37
C LYS A 92 -11.61 -5.65 -9.18
N GLY A 93 -11.08 -4.78 -10.07
CA GLY A 93 -9.97 -5.12 -10.98
C GLY A 93 -10.46 -5.15 -12.42
N ASN A 94 -10.27 -6.26 -13.14
CA ASN A 94 -10.43 -6.40 -14.58
C ASN A 94 -9.46 -5.50 -15.34
N HIS A 95 -8.19 -5.55 -14.94
CA HIS A 95 -7.10 -4.79 -15.54
C HIS A 95 -5.77 -5.52 -15.39
N TRP A 96 -4.78 -5.05 -16.10
CA TRP A 96 -3.41 -5.55 -16.03
C TRP A 96 -2.41 -4.39 -16.05
N HIS A 97 -1.17 -4.68 -15.68
CA HIS A 97 -0.07 -3.72 -15.60
C HIS A 97 1.16 -4.20 -16.37
N HIS A 98 1.93 -3.26 -16.91
CA HIS A 98 3.21 -3.58 -17.57
C HIS A 98 4.35 -3.81 -16.56
N THR A 99 4.44 -2.99 -15.53
CA THR A 99 5.59 -2.97 -14.59
C THR A 99 5.17 -3.18 -13.15
N LYS A 100 3.90 -2.95 -12.83
CA LYS A 100 3.39 -3.05 -11.47
C LYS A 100 3.13 -4.50 -11.09
N ASN A 101 3.81 -4.94 -10.03
CA ASN A 101 3.52 -6.18 -9.33
C ASN A 101 2.72 -5.86 -8.07
N GLU A 102 1.79 -6.73 -7.73
CA GLU A 102 0.95 -6.54 -6.55
C GLU A 102 0.94 -7.81 -5.69
N LYS A 103 0.70 -7.62 -4.38
CA LYS A 103 0.44 -8.69 -3.42
C LYS A 103 -0.91 -8.43 -2.77
N PHE A 104 -1.77 -9.43 -2.82
CA PHE A 104 -3.09 -9.38 -2.18
C PHE A 104 -3.12 -10.31 -0.97
N LEU A 105 -3.63 -9.79 0.14
CA LEU A 105 -3.84 -10.51 1.39
C LEU A 105 -5.25 -10.22 1.90
N VAL A 106 -6.17 -11.18 1.82
CA VAL A 106 -7.49 -11.06 2.44
C VAL A 106 -7.36 -11.34 3.93
N VAL A 107 -7.79 -10.38 4.75
CA VAL A 107 -7.69 -10.45 6.22
C VAL A 107 -9.05 -10.61 6.91
N LYS A 108 -10.16 -10.40 6.18
CA LYS A 108 -11.53 -10.63 6.63
C LYS A 108 -12.42 -10.97 5.44
N GLY A 109 -13.39 -11.86 5.63
CA GLY A 109 -14.32 -12.30 4.59
C GLY A 109 -13.74 -13.36 3.68
N THR A 110 -14.43 -13.66 2.58
CA THR A 110 -14.06 -14.67 1.60
C THR A 110 -14.08 -14.09 0.20
N GLY A 111 -13.09 -14.47 -0.61
CA GLY A 111 -12.96 -13.97 -1.98
C GLY A 111 -12.43 -15.00 -2.95
N VAL A 112 -12.56 -14.67 -4.22
CA VAL A 112 -11.89 -15.38 -5.33
C VAL A 112 -11.08 -14.37 -6.12
N ILE A 113 -9.79 -14.66 -6.25
CA ILE A 113 -8.88 -13.91 -7.12
C ILE A 113 -8.76 -14.71 -8.41
N ARG A 114 -9.06 -14.05 -9.54
CA ARG A 114 -8.89 -14.64 -10.87
C ARG A 114 -7.85 -13.84 -11.63
N PHE A 115 -6.99 -14.53 -12.35
CA PHE A 115 -6.07 -13.90 -13.27
C PHE A 115 -5.69 -14.85 -14.43
N ARG A 116 -5.35 -14.25 -15.54
CA ARG A 116 -4.85 -14.93 -16.74
C ARG A 116 -3.82 -14.06 -17.44
N LYS A 117 -2.92 -14.64 -18.19
CA LYS A 117 -2.06 -13.87 -19.08
C LYS A 117 -2.88 -13.12 -20.11
N VAL A 118 -2.44 -11.93 -20.50
CA VAL A 118 -3.17 -11.09 -21.46
C VAL A 118 -3.31 -11.72 -22.86
N ASP A 119 -2.41 -12.63 -23.22
CA ASP A 119 -2.33 -13.34 -24.48
C ASP A 119 -2.83 -14.80 -24.42
N GLU A 120 -3.36 -15.25 -23.28
CA GLU A 120 -3.89 -16.59 -23.06
C GLU A 120 -5.33 -16.55 -22.55
N ASP A 121 -6.11 -17.62 -22.77
CA ASP A 121 -7.48 -17.74 -22.27
C ASP A 121 -7.60 -18.52 -20.96
N LYS A 122 -6.50 -19.13 -20.50
CA LYS A 122 -6.48 -19.94 -19.28
C LYS A 122 -6.61 -19.08 -18.05
N VAL A 123 -7.74 -19.16 -17.37
CA VAL A 123 -7.98 -18.49 -16.07
C VAL A 123 -7.40 -19.34 -14.94
N ILE A 124 -6.72 -18.66 -14.01
CA ILE A 124 -6.21 -19.21 -12.76
C ILE A 124 -7.04 -18.62 -11.64
N GLU A 125 -7.53 -19.46 -10.73
CA GLU A 125 -8.36 -19.03 -9.59
C GLU A 125 -7.71 -19.40 -8.26
N TYR A 126 -7.74 -18.44 -7.32
CA TYR A 126 -7.37 -18.63 -5.92
C TYR A 126 -8.53 -18.26 -5.02
N LYS A 127 -8.99 -19.23 -4.23
CA LYS A 127 -9.96 -18.97 -3.14
C LYS A 127 -9.19 -18.49 -1.93
N VAL A 128 -9.56 -17.34 -1.39
CA VAL A 128 -8.88 -16.66 -0.30
C VAL A 128 -9.87 -16.33 0.82
N SER A 129 -9.39 -16.33 2.06
CA SER A 129 -10.23 -15.96 3.21
C SER A 129 -9.39 -15.34 4.33
N GLY A 130 -10.06 -14.59 5.22
CA GLY A 130 -9.46 -14.08 6.44
C GLY A 130 -9.20 -15.15 7.51
N GLU A 131 -9.73 -16.35 7.37
CA GLU A 131 -9.48 -17.47 8.29
C GLU A 131 -8.15 -18.17 8.02
N LYS A 132 -7.69 -18.15 6.76
CA LYS A 132 -6.39 -18.66 6.33
C LYS A 132 -5.67 -17.57 5.55
N LEU A 133 -4.70 -16.92 6.19
CA LEU A 133 -3.96 -15.84 5.58
C LEU A 133 -2.98 -16.38 4.53
N GLU A 134 -3.26 -16.07 3.29
CA GLU A 134 -2.41 -16.40 2.13
C GLU A 134 -2.14 -15.14 1.31
N VAL A 135 -0.90 -14.95 0.93
CA VAL A 135 -0.53 -13.89 -0.04
C VAL A 135 -0.66 -14.46 -1.44
N VAL A 136 -1.37 -13.74 -2.29
CA VAL A 136 -1.41 -14.02 -3.73
C VAL A 136 -0.62 -12.94 -4.46
N ASP A 137 0.42 -13.36 -5.17
CA ASP A 137 1.22 -12.49 -6.03
C ASP A 137 0.54 -12.31 -7.38
N ILE A 138 0.37 -11.06 -7.80
CA ILE A 138 -0.16 -10.69 -9.10
C ILE A 138 1.00 -10.17 -9.96
N PRO A 139 1.49 -10.96 -10.92
CA PRO A 139 2.61 -10.55 -11.76
C PRO A 139 2.19 -9.60 -12.88
N CYS A 140 3.16 -8.86 -13.42
CA CYS A 140 2.97 -8.07 -14.63
C CYS A 140 2.47 -8.93 -15.80
N GLY A 141 1.71 -8.33 -16.72
CA GLY A 141 1.19 -9.01 -17.91
C GLY A 141 0.03 -9.98 -17.64
N TYR A 142 -0.49 -10.00 -16.41
CA TYR A 142 -1.70 -10.75 -16.06
C TYR A 142 -2.86 -9.79 -15.80
N THR A 143 -3.94 -9.96 -16.56
CA THR A 143 -5.21 -9.34 -16.17
C THR A 143 -5.77 -10.05 -14.98
N HIS A 144 -6.30 -9.30 -14.01
CA HIS A 144 -6.75 -9.86 -12.76
C HIS A 144 -7.98 -9.14 -12.21
N ASN A 145 -8.70 -9.85 -11.37
CA ASN A 145 -9.76 -9.30 -10.53
C ASN A 145 -9.83 -10.02 -9.20
N ILE A 146 -10.55 -9.43 -8.25
CA ILE A 146 -10.94 -10.07 -7.00
C ILE A 146 -12.43 -9.85 -6.77
N GLU A 147 -13.14 -10.92 -6.46
CA GLU A 147 -14.55 -10.94 -6.13
C GLU A 147 -14.75 -11.25 -4.65
N ASN A 148 -15.57 -10.45 -3.97
CA ASN A 148 -16.09 -10.83 -2.66
C ASN A 148 -17.24 -11.82 -2.87
N VAL A 149 -17.06 -13.07 -2.50
CA VAL A 149 -18.08 -14.12 -2.64
C VAL A 149 -18.86 -14.40 -1.36
N GLY A 150 -18.59 -13.65 -0.29
CA GLY A 150 -19.31 -13.71 0.98
C GLY A 150 -20.46 -12.72 1.05
N ASP A 151 -21.25 -12.83 2.13
CA ASP A 151 -22.40 -11.98 2.43
C ASP A 151 -22.04 -10.76 3.29
N ASP A 152 -20.80 -10.69 3.78
CA ASP A 152 -20.24 -9.59 4.55
C ASP A 152 -19.15 -8.86 3.78
N ASP A 153 -18.75 -7.69 4.30
CA ASP A 153 -17.61 -6.94 3.75
C ASP A 153 -16.31 -7.74 3.83
N MET A 154 -15.63 -7.85 2.70
CA MET A 154 -14.29 -8.41 2.60
C MET A 154 -13.24 -7.31 2.73
N VAL A 155 -12.24 -7.56 3.59
CA VAL A 155 -11.11 -6.64 3.79
C VAL A 155 -9.84 -7.26 3.24
N LYS A 156 -9.19 -6.53 2.35
CA LYS A 156 -7.92 -6.91 1.71
C LYS A 156 -6.85 -5.86 2.01
N VAL A 157 -5.67 -6.31 2.43
CA VAL A 157 -4.44 -5.52 2.40
C VAL A 157 -3.77 -5.76 1.04
N MET A 158 -3.30 -4.69 0.44
CA MET A 158 -2.65 -4.72 -0.88
C MET A 158 -1.33 -3.98 -0.80
N TRP A 159 -0.28 -4.61 -1.30
CA TRP A 159 0.99 -3.96 -1.61
C TRP A 159 1.15 -3.87 -3.12
N ALA A 160 1.70 -2.76 -3.60
CA ALA A 160 2.11 -2.59 -4.99
C ALA A 160 3.52 -1.97 -5.01
N ASN A 161 4.40 -2.48 -5.87
CA ASN A 161 5.79 -1.98 -5.97
C ASN A 161 5.89 -0.54 -6.48
N GLU A 162 4.83 -0.03 -7.10
CA GLU A 162 4.74 1.33 -7.64
C GLU A 162 3.51 2.04 -7.08
N PRO A 163 3.63 3.30 -6.64
CA PRO A 163 2.49 4.11 -6.26
C PRO A 163 1.53 4.32 -7.44
N VAL A 164 0.26 4.52 -7.14
CA VAL A 164 -0.71 4.93 -8.16
C VAL A 164 -0.39 6.36 -8.60
N ASP A 165 0.03 6.52 -9.86
CA ASP A 165 0.20 7.82 -10.50
C ASP A 165 -1.10 8.22 -11.19
N LYS A 166 -1.78 9.23 -10.64
CA LYS A 166 -3.02 9.78 -11.23
C LYS A 166 -2.80 10.49 -12.55
N ALA A 167 -1.58 10.94 -12.83
CA ALA A 167 -1.21 11.62 -14.08
C ALA A 167 -0.94 10.65 -15.23
N LYS A 168 -0.59 9.40 -14.88
CA LYS A 168 -0.37 8.32 -15.83
C LYS A 168 -1.12 7.09 -15.34
N PRO A 169 -2.44 7.03 -15.50
CA PRO A 169 -3.22 5.88 -15.05
C PRO A 169 -2.79 4.64 -15.84
N GLU A 170 -2.05 3.77 -15.19
CA GLU A 170 -1.79 2.42 -15.68
C GLU A 170 -2.78 1.47 -14.99
N PRO A 171 -3.99 1.34 -15.46
CA PRO A 171 -4.50 0.03 -15.74
C PRO A 171 -5.04 -0.07 -17.14
N TYR A 172 -4.59 -1.09 -17.87
CA TYR A 172 -5.21 -1.49 -19.13
C TYR A 172 -6.40 -2.39 -18.80
N PHE A 173 -7.61 -1.90 -19.07
CA PHE A 173 -8.83 -2.65 -18.80
C PHE A 173 -8.92 -3.87 -19.72
N LEU A 174 -8.97 -5.05 -19.12
CA LEU A 174 -9.21 -6.32 -19.79
C LEU A 174 -9.89 -7.24 -18.77
N LYS A 175 -11.02 -7.86 -19.14
CA LYS A 175 -11.71 -8.79 -18.25
C LYS A 175 -10.79 -9.98 -17.90
N GLY A 176 -10.63 -10.22 -16.61
CA GLY A 176 -9.85 -11.32 -16.06
C GLY A 176 -10.61 -12.63 -16.05
#